data_e533c0cf202e5edd5d3b09b0187079e0
#
_entry.id   e533c0cf202e5edd5d3b09b0187079e0
#
_cell.length_a   1.000
_cell.length_b   1.000
_cell.length_c   1.000
_cell.angle_alpha   90.00
_cell.angle_beta   90.00
_cell.angle_gamma   90.00
#
_symmetry.space_group_name_H-M   'P 1'
#
loop_
_entity.id
_entity.type
_entity.pdbx_description
1 polymer ?
#
loop_
_entity_poly.entity_id
_entity_poly.type
_entity_poly.pdbx_seq_one_letter_code
_entity_poly.pdbx_strand_id
1 'polypeptide(L)'
;MIDSLFLRRLADGDLLTMENNTVLVENSVWSPSLDWLETLEKARCKGYNLLLAHPERYAFLTESDIQQLQSMGVKLQLNYGSLVGHYGRRVRSRALELLSSGLYACIGSDCHRSSIIQDQYSRKILDKTAIAALRPLFKAQI
;
A
#
# COMPACT_ATOMS: atom_id res chain seq x y z
N MET A 1 -6.35 3.82 -8.98
CA MET A 1 -7.46 3.58 -8.01
C MET A 1 -8.33 2.45 -8.53
N ILE A 2 -8.92 1.66 -7.64
CA ILE A 2 -9.88 0.60 -8.01
C ILE A 2 -11.23 1.28 -8.28
N ASP A 3 -11.50 1.60 -9.54
CA ASP A 3 -12.68 2.31 -10.02
C ASP A 3 -13.20 1.72 -11.35
N SER A 4 -14.18 2.34 -11.96
CA SER A 4 -14.76 1.88 -13.22
C SER A 4 -13.76 1.83 -14.38
N LEU A 5 -12.76 2.70 -14.38
CA LEU A 5 -11.68 2.67 -15.38
C LEU A 5 -10.76 1.47 -15.16
N PHE A 6 -10.40 1.20 -13.90
CA PHE A 6 -9.61 0.02 -13.53
C PHE A 6 -10.32 -1.27 -13.96
N LEU A 7 -11.62 -1.38 -13.67
CA LEU A 7 -12.41 -2.56 -14.05
C LEU A 7 -12.46 -2.79 -15.56
N ARG A 8 -12.63 -1.74 -16.36
CA ARG A 8 -12.58 -1.83 -17.83
C ARG A 8 -11.21 -2.31 -18.30
N ARG A 9 -10.14 -1.65 -17.86
CA ARG A 9 -8.77 -2.04 -18.24
C ARG A 9 -8.42 -3.46 -17.78
N LEU A 10 -8.89 -3.87 -16.61
CA LEU A 10 -8.74 -5.24 -16.15
C LEU A 10 -9.45 -6.23 -17.10
N ALA A 11 -10.69 -5.92 -17.53
CA ALA A 11 -11.43 -6.75 -18.47
C ALA A 11 -10.68 -6.88 -19.81
N ASP A 12 -10.17 -5.77 -20.32
CA ASP A 12 -9.44 -5.68 -21.60
C ASP A 12 -8.00 -6.25 -21.52
N GLY A 13 -7.48 -6.52 -20.31
CA GLY A 13 -6.10 -6.98 -20.11
C GLY A 13 -5.07 -5.85 -20.33
N ASP A 14 -5.47 -4.59 -20.20
CA ASP A 14 -4.67 -3.38 -20.47
C ASP A 14 -4.38 -2.58 -19.19
N LEU A 15 -4.06 -3.26 -18.10
CA LEU A 15 -3.58 -2.58 -16.89
C LEU A 15 -2.13 -2.11 -17.07
N LEU A 16 -1.86 -0.89 -16.59
CA LEU A 16 -0.49 -0.37 -16.56
C LEU A 16 0.32 -1.11 -15.50
N THR A 17 1.38 -1.77 -15.92
CA THR A 17 2.23 -2.60 -15.06
C THR A 17 3.62 -2.01 -14.86
N MET A 18 4.20 -2.26 -13.71
CA MET A 18 5.63 -2.15 -13.41
C MET A 18 6.33 -3.48 -13.74
N GLU A 19 7.58 -3.63 -13.33
CA GLU A 19 8.33 -4.89 -13.49
C GLU A 19 7.55 -6.10 -12.92
N ASN A 20 7.83 -7.27 -13.46
CA ASN A 20 7.21 -8.54 -13.06
C ASN A 20 5.68 -8.52 -13.13
N ASN A 21 5.10 -7.83 -14.10
CA ASN A 21 3.65 -7.70 -14.28
C ASN A 21 2.93 -7.20 -13.01
N THR A 22 3.57 -6.31 -12.25
CA THR A 22 3.06 -5.78 -10.99
C THR A 22 2.21 -4.54 -11.23
N VAL A 23 1.00 -4.51 -10.69
CA VAL A 23 0.08 -3.37 -10.72
C VAL A 23 0.01 -2.73 -9.33
N LEU A 24 0.31 -1.43 -9.25
CA LEU A 24 0.04 -0.65 -8.06
C LEU A 24 -1.46 -0.34 -7.99
N VAL A 25 -2.10 -0.80 -6.94
CA VAL A 25 -3.53 -0.61 -6.71
C VAL A 25 -3.78 0.25 -5.48
N GLU A 26 -4.83 1.04 -5.54
CA GLU A 26 -5.21 1.95 -4.47
C GLU A 26 -6.74 1.97 -4.32
N ASN A 27 -7.21 2.11 -3.09
CA ASN A 27 -8.61 2.33 -2.77
C ASN A 27 -8.83 3.72 -2.16
N SER A 28 -10.08 4.18 -2.06
CA SER A 28 -10.39 5.34 -1.22
C SER A 28 -9.98 5.08 0.22
N VAL A 29 -9.44 6.08 0.90
CA VAL A 29 -9.02 5.92 2.32
C VAL A 29 -10.21 5.83 3.28
N TRP A 30 -11.40 6.22 2.84
CA TRP A 30 -12.61 6.28 3.67
C TRP A 30 -13.51 5.05 3.51
N SER A 31 -13.66 4.59 2.29
CA SER A 31 -14.55 3.46 1.97
C SER A 31 -13.97 2.67 0.79
N PRO A 32 -14.07 1.34 0.81
CA PRO A 32 -13.67 0.54 -0.34
C PRO A 32 -14.64 0.76 -1.50
N SER A 33 -14.15 0.52 -2.72
CA SER A 33 -15.04 0.25 -3.85
C SER A 33 -15.81 -1.04 -3.59
N LEU A 34 -17.00 -1.14 -4.18
CA LEU A 34 -17.80 -2.36 -4.07
C LEU A 34 -16.97 -3.56 -4.59
N ASP A 35 -17.04 -4.67 -3.88
CA ASP A 35 -16.36 -5.93 -4.26
C ASP A 35 -14.86 -5.80 -4.57
N TRP A 36 -14.16 -4.89 -3.86
CA TRP A 36 -12.76 -4.60 -4.13
C TRP A 36 -11.83 -5.81 -3.95
N LEU A 37 -12.08 -6.67 -2.95
CA LEU A 37 -11.30 -7.89 -2.74
C LEU A 37 -11.51 -8.89 -3.88
N GLU A 38 -12.74 -9.08 -4.32
CA GLU A 38 -13.06 -9.91 -5.50
C GLU A 38 -12.41 -9.35 -6.77
N THR A 39 -12.36 -8.02 -6.90
CA THR A 39 -11.68 -7.36 -8.02
C THR A 39 -10.17 -7.64 -8.01
N LEU A 40 -9.53 -7.62 -6.84
CA LEU A 40 -8.12 -7.99 -6.71
C LEU A 40 -7.89 -9.47 -7.05
N GLU A 41 -8.77 -10.35 -6.60
CA GLU A 41 -8.70 -11.78 -6.94
C GLU A 41 -8.81 -12.01 -8.45
N LYS A 42 -9.75 -11.36 -9.12
CA LYS A 42 -9.89 -11.39 -10.59
C LYS A 42 -8.60 -10.93 -11.29
N ALA A 43 -7.97 -9.86 -10.79
CA ALA A 43 -6.70 -9.39 -11.34
C ALA A 43 -5.57 -10.42 -11.14
N ARG A 44 -5.51 -11.06 -9.96
CA ARG A 44 -4.57 -12.16 -9.69
C ARG A 44 -4.80 -13.35 -10.63
N CYS A 45 -6.04 -13.77 -10.85
CA CYS A 45 -6.39 -14.84 -11.78
C CYS A 45 -5.99 -14.55 -13.23
N LYS A 46 -5.93 -13.27 -13.62
CA LYS A 46 -5.41 -12.82 -14.92
C LYS A 46 -3.87 -12.73 -14.98
N GLY A 47 -3.16 -13.12 -13.92
CA GLY A 47 -1.68 -13.17 -13.89
C GLY A 47 -1.00 -11.88 -13.46
N TYR A 48 -1.73 -10.88 -12.98
CA TYR A 48 -1.13 -9.67 -12.42
C TYR A 48 -0.61 -9.90 -10.99
N ASN A 49 0.58 -9.41 -10.70
CA ASN A 49 1.03 -9.24 -9.33
C ASN A 49 0.48 -7.91 -8.79
N LEU A 50 0.05 -7.89 -7.52
CA LEU A 50 -0.59 -6.72 -6.96
C LEU A 50 0.23 -6.15 -5.81
N LEU A 51 0.38 -4.83 -5.81
CA LEU A 51 0.96 -4.03 -4.74
C LEU A 51 -0.10 -3.03 -4.26
N LEU A 52 -0.62 -3.23 -3.04
CA LEU A 52 -1.61 -2.33 -2.44
C LEU A 52 -0.90 -1.14 -1.78
N ALA A 53 -1.20 0.06 -2.25
CA ALA A 53 -0.63 1.29 -1.73
C ALA A 53 -1.19 1.63 -0.34
N HIS A 54 -0.33 2.07 0.56
CA HIS A 54 -0.62 2.68 1.88
C HIS A 54 -1.84 2.10 2.64
N PRO A 55 -1.90 0.76 2.87
CA PRO A 55 -3.06 0.13 3.53
C PRO A 55 -3.32 0.68 4.95
N GLU A 56 -2.30 1.22 5.61
CA GLU A 56 -2.41 1.86 6.92
C GLU A 56 -3.31 3.10 6.94
N ARG A 57 -3.59 3.69 5.77
CA ARG A 57 -4.48 4.86 5.63
C ARG A 57 -5.95 4.48 5.51
N TYR A 58 -6.25 3.22 5.18
CA TYR A 58 -7.62 2.79 4.97
C TYR A 58 -8.37 2.62 6.29
N ALA A 59 -9.39 3.46 6.50
CA ALA A 59 -10.17 3.47 7.74
C ALA A 59 -11.00 2.19 7.94
N PHE A 60 -11.33 1.51 6.85
CA PHE A 60 -12.19 0.33 6.79
C PHE A 60 -11.42 -0.99 6.88
N LEU A 61 -10.11 -1.00 6.66
CA LEU A 61 -9.32 -2.21 6.53
C LEU A 61 -9.22 -2.97 7.85
N THR A 62 -9.77 -4.17 7.87
CA THR A 62 -9.77 -5.07 9.04
C THR A 62 -8.60 -6.05 9.01
N GLU A 63 -8.35 -6.74 10.12
CA GLU A 63 -7.36 -7.84 10.18
C GLU A 63 -7.73 -8.99 9.24
N SER A 64 -9.04 -9.28 9.11
CA SER A 64 -9.52 -10.30 8.18
C SER A 64 -9.19 -9.95 6.74
N ASP A 65 -9.35 -8.66 6.35
CA ASP A 65 -8.99 -8.20 5.01
C ASP A 65 -7.49 -8.34 4.76
N ILE A 66 -6.65 -8.04 5.76
CA ILE A 66 -5.19 -8.20 5.65
C ILE A 66 -4.82 -9.67 5.44
N GLN A 67 -5.43 -10.59 6.22
CA GLN A 67 -5.20 -12.02 6.05
C GLN A 67 -5.62 -12.51 4.66
N GLN A 68 -6.74 -12.02 4.15
CA GLN A 68 -7.22 -12.34 2.81
C GLN A 68 -6.27 -11.78 1.73
N LEU A 69 -5.81 -10.55 1.86
CA LEU A 69 -4.81 -9.96 0.96
C LEU A 69 -3.51 -10.79 0.93
N GLN A 70 -3.03 -11.23 2.11
CA GLN A 70 -1.86 -12.09 2.22
C GLN A 70 -2.08 -13.44 1.55
N SER A 71 -3.24 -14.08 1.76
CA SER A 71 -3.57 -15.37 1.13
C SER A 71 -3.62 -15.30 -0.40
N MET A 72 -4.04 -14.15 -0.93
CA MET A 72 -4.01 -13.85 -2.37
C MET A 72 -2.61 -13.47 -2.89
N GLY A 73 -1.60 -13.36 -2.03
CA GLY A 73 -0.25 -12.93 -2.40
C GLY A 73 -0.15 -11.44 -2.79
N VAL A 74 -1.09 -10.62 -2.32
CA VAL A 74 -1.04 -9.16 -2.51
C VAL A 74 0.05 -8.58 -1.62
N LYS A 75 1.01 -7.87 -2.22
CA LYS A 75 2.06 -7.15 -1.49
C LYS A 75 1.53 -5.81 -0.98
N LEU A 76 2.06 -5.33 0.15
CA LEU A 76 1.68 -4.06 0.76
C LEU A 76 2.82 -3.05 0.65
N GLN A 77 2.51 -1.80 0.28
CA GLN A 77 3.45 -0.69 0.23
C GLN A 77 3.17 0.27 1.39
N LEU A 78 4.17 0.48 2.23
CA LEU A 78 4.14 1.49 3.30
C LEU A 78 4.28 2.90 2.71
N ASN A 79 3.50 3.86 3.19
CA ASN A 79 3.73 5.27 2.91
C ASN A 79 4.68 5.88 3.95
N TYR A 80 5.79 6.48 3.51
CA TYR A 80 6.76 7.15 4.39
C TYR A 80 6.10 8.24 5.26
N GLY A 81 5.20 9.04 4.69
CA GLY A 81 4.46 10.07 5.40
C GLY A 81 3.63 9.55 6.57
N SER A 82 3.15 8.30 6.48
CA SER A 82 2.42 7.65 7.57
C SER A 82 3.32 7.45 8.80
N LEU A 83 4.56 7.00 8.60
CA LEU A 83 5.52 6.77 9.69
C LEU A 83 5.91 8.05 10.41
N VAL A 84 6.09 9.14 9.67
CA VAL A 84 6.46 10.43 10.25
C VAL A 84 5.26 11.23 10.79
N GLY A 85 4.06 10.64 10.73
CA GLY A 85 2.85 11.21 11.32
C GLY A 85 2.19 12.31 10.50
N HIS A 86 2.52 12.42 9.19
CA HIS A 86 1.92 13.40 8.28
C HIS A 86 0.38 13.26 8.22
N TYR A 87 -0.13 12.03 8.29
CA TYR A 87 -1.56 11.71 8.24
C TYR A 87 -2.21 11.51 9.63
N GLY A 88 -1.52 11.94 10.69
CA GLY A 88 -2.02 11.88 12.06
C GLY A 88 -1.66 10.61 12.83
N ARG A 89 -1.97 10.63 14.14
CA ARG A 89 -1.53 9.59 15.09
C ARG A 89 -2.07 8.19 14.77
N ARG A 90 -3.35 8.10 14.40
CA ARG A 90 -4.01 6.81 14.09
C ARG A 90 -3.30 6.10 12.94
N VAL A 91 -3.06 6.80 11.84
CA VAL A 91 -2.38 6.25 10.65
C VAL A 91 -0.95 5.86 11.00
N ARG A 92 -0.23 6.70 11.78
CA ARG A 92 1.12 6.38 12.24
C ARG A 92 1.14 5.12 13.11
N SER A 93 0.22 4.99 14.05
CA SER A 93 0.13 3.79 14.91
C SER A 93 -0.09 2.53 14.08
N ARG A 94 -1.02 2.59 13.12
CA ARG A 94 -1.30 1.46 12.23
C ARG A 94 -0.10 1.12 11.33
N ALA A 95 0.59 2.14 10.81
CA ALA A 95 1.81 1.94 10.02
C ALA A 95 2.90 1.20 10.81
N LEU A 96 3.11 1.59 12.07
CA LEU A 96 4.10 0.94 12.96
C LEU A 96 3.70 -0.50 13.30
N GLU A 97 2.43 -0.76 13.55
CA GLU A 97 1.90 -2.10 13.81
C GLU A 97 2.14 -3.04 12.62
N LEU A 98 1.70 -2.65 11.42
CA LEU A 98 1.90 -3.45 10.21
C LEU A 98 3.39 -3.62 9.87
N LEU A 99 4.21 -2.60 10.14
CA LEU A 99 5.65 -2.67 9.95
C LEU A 99 6.32 -3.66 10.91
N SER A 100 5.95 -3.63 12.20
CA SER A 100 6.49 -4.55 13.20
C SER A 100 6.09 -6.00 12.94
N SER A 101 4.94 -6.21 12.31
CA SER A 101 4.45 -7.52 11.87
C SER A 101 5.08 -8.00 10.55
N GLY A 102 5.99 -7.20 9.94
CA GLY A 102 6.70 -7.57 8.70
C GLY A 102 5.80 -7.67 7.47
N LEU A 103 4.68 -6.96 7.44
CA LEU A 103 3.66 -7.10 6.40
C LEU A 103 3.95 -6.29 5.13
N TYR A 104 4.84 -5.32 5.20
CA TYR A 104 5.18 -4.50 4.05
C TYR A 104 6.26 -5.14 3.17
N ALA A 105 6.08 -5.03 1.86
CA ALA A 105 7.06 -5.46 0.87
C ALA A 105 7.99 -4.34 0.45
N CYS A 106 7.52 -3.10 0.45
CA CYS A 106 8.31 -1.92 0.08
C CYS A 106 7.79 -0.65 0.73
N ILE A 107 8.51 0.45 0.52
CA ILE A 107 8.14 1.78 0.99
C ILE A 107 8.02 2.75 -0.20
N GLY A 108 7.05 3.65 -0.15
CA GLY A 108 6.85 4.73 -1.12
C GLY A 108 6.57 6.06 -0.45
N SER A 109 6.76 7.16 -1.18
CA SER A 109 6.46 8.50 -0.69
C SER A 109 5.02 8.93 -0.93
N ASP A 110 4.35 8.33 -1.92
CA ASP A 110 3.03 8.77 -2.40
C ASP A 110 2.99 10.30 -2.70
N CYS A 111 4.09 10.78 -3.26
CA CYS A 111 4.29 12.21 -3.45
C CYS A 111 3.64 12.72 -4.72
N HIS A 112 2.65 13.60 -4.56
CA HIS A 112 1.97 14.28 -5.66
C HIS A 112 2.36 15.77 -5.78
N ARG A 113 3.08 16.32 -4.78
CA ARG A 113 3.50 17.74 -4.74
C ARG A 113 4.84 17.88 -4.02
N SER A 114 5.73 18.73 -4.54
CA SER A 114 7.04 18.98 -3.95
C SER A 114 6.99 19.48 -2.50
N SER A 115 5.97 20.26 -2.12
CA SER A 115 5.77 20.74 -0.76
C SER A 115 5.52 19.61 0.25
N ILE A 116 4.90 18.52 -0.18
CA ILE A 116 4.65 17.35 0.67
C ILE A 116 5.98 16.63 0.98
N ILE A 117 6.86 16.52 -0.01
CA ILE A 117 8.19 15.93 0.18
C ILE A 117 8.95 16.68 1.27
N GLN A 118 9.01 18.02 1.18
CA GLN A 118 9.74 18.83 2.15
C GLN A 118 9.19 18.65 3.58
N ASP A 119 7.87 18.65 3.75
CA ASP A 119 7.25 18.40 5.05
C ASP A 119 7.56 16.99 5.58
N GLN A 120 7.38 15.96 4.78
CA GLN A 120 7.61 14.58 5.19
C GLN A 120 9.07 14.30 5.55
N TYR A 121 10.02 14.75 4.74
CA TYR A 121 11.45 14.49 4.95
C TYR A 121 12.10 15.40 6.00
N SER A 122 11.46 16.51 6.38
CA SER A 122 11.89 17.31 7.54
C SER A 122 11.58 16.63 8.87
N ARG A 123 10.66 15.67 8.88
CA ARG A 123 10.25 14.93 10.09
C ARG A 123 11.15 13.72 10.30
N LYS A 124 11.60 13.53 11.53
CA LYS A 124 12.49 12.41 11.88
C LYS A 124 11.72 11.22 12.41
N ILE A 125 12.10 10.03 11.96
CA ILE A 125 11.71 8.78 12.59
C ILE A 125 12.67 8.58 13.78
N LEU A 126 12.13 8.72 14.98
CA LEU A 126 12.96 8.60 16.23
C LEU A 126 12.97 7.19 16.80
N ASP A 127 12.11 6.32 16.34
CA ASP A 127 11.97 4.94 16.83
C ASP A 127 13.04 4.04 16.17
N LYS A 128 13.99 3.57 16.98
CA LYS A 128 15.08 2.69 16.51
C LYS A 128 14.57 1.34 16.00
N THR A 129 13.47 0.83 16.59
CA THR A 129 12.85 -0.44 16.17
C THR A 129 12.22 -0.28 14.79
N ALA A 130 11.50 0.82 14.57
CA ALA A 130 10.93 1.15 13.26
C ALA A 130 12.04 1.30 12.20
N ILE A 131 13.14 1.98 12.53
CA ILE A 131 14.30 2.12 11.62
C ILE A 131 14.90 0.77 11.25
N ALA A 132 15.04 -0.14 12.23
CA ALA A 132 15.54 -1.48 11.96
C ALA A 132 14.60 -2.29 11.04
N ALA A 133 13.30 -2.21 11.27
CA ALA A 133 12.28 -2.87 10.46
C ALA A 133 12.16 -2.30 9.02
N LEU A 134 12.54 -1.04 8.83
CA LEU A 134 12.54 -0.41 7.50
C LEU A 134 13.69 -0.87 6.60
N ARG A 135 14.83 -1.28 7.18
CA ARG A 135 16.04 -1.61 6.39
C ARG A 135 15.82 -2.62 5.26
N PRO A 136 15.05 -3.72 5.45
CA PRO A 136 14.77 -4.66 4.39
C PRO A 136 13.98 -4.04 3.23
N LEU A 137 13.06 -3.11 3.54
CA LEU A 137 12.16 -2.52 2.55
C LEU A 137 12.88 -1.61 1.53
N PHE A 138 14.04 -1.04 1.90
CA PHE A 138 14.86 -0.26 0.97
C PHE A 138 15.68 -1.12 -0.01
N LYS A 139 15.79 -2.43 0.24
CA LYS A 139 16.52 -3.37 -0.60
C LYS A 139 15.60 -4.28 -1.40
N ALA A 140 14.31 -4.22 -1.14
CA ALA A 140 13.33 -5.05 -1.82
C ALA A 140 13.18 -4.62 -3.28
N GLN A 141 13.44 -5.53 -4.20
CA GLN A 141 12.99 -5.44 -5.58
C GLN A 141 11.53 -5.88 -5.62
N ILE A 142 10.70 -5.06 -6.24
CA ILE A 142 9.25 -5.31 -6.36
C ILE A 142 8.98 -6.29 -7.48
#